data_6c2d39234bccb94fb0bab9d7621ecbc9
#
_entry.id   6c2d39234bccb94fb0bab9d7621ecbc9
#
_cell.length_a   1.000
_cell.length_b   1.000
_cell.length_c   1.000
_cell.angle_alpha   90.00
_cell.angle_beta   90.00
_cell.angle_gamma   90.00
#
_symmetry.space_group_name_H-M   'P 1'
#
loop_
_entity.id
_entity.type
_entity.pdbx_description
1 polymer ?
#
loop_
_entity_poly.entity_id
_entity_poly.type
_entity_poly.pdbx_seq_one_letter_code
_entity_poly.pdbx_strand_id
1 'polypeptide(L)'
;IVWLVIRCVKQPLCGGAILIVICTILNKTCWQIPFINISSQAFAAGLLIYIGYSLAKYRIKPFNYWQIALSLSITLIGSFVWNMAMDQNSYSNKRFIPYIITAVLASWSFYSLFDKMKSSQGICAKVLDFIGKNTLTILTWHFLAFKLVSLLIIGVYGLPIERLAEFPVITEYSQQGWWIVYFIVAMVVTCGIAYCNKQIKNNWLKL
;
A
#
# COMPACT_ATOMS: atom_id res chain seq x y z
N ILE A 1 -10.27 16.15 -7.02
CA ILE A 1 -10.32 15.81 -8.46
C ILE A 1 -11.07 14.48 -8.65
N VAL A 2 -10.58 13.34 -8.09
CA VAL A 2 -11.21 12.00 -8.26
C VAL A 2 -12.69 12.00 -7.86
N TRP A 3 -13.04 12.59 -6.72
CA TRP A 3 -14.41 12.71 -6.26
C TRP A 3 -15.29 13.51 -7.24
N LEU A 4 -14.78 14.61 -7.79
CA LEU A 4 -15.45 15.41 -8.80
C LEU A 4 -15.72 14.61 -10.08
N VAL A 5 -14.70 13.86 -10.55
CA VAL A 5 -14.84 13.02 -11.75
C VAL A 5 -15.88 11.92 -11.53
N ILE A 6 -15.88 11.27 -10.35
CA ILE A 6 -16.89 10.26 -10.00
C ILE A 6 -18.31 10.86 -10.03
N ARG A 7 -18.46 12.09 -9.58
CA ARG A 7 -19.77 12.75 -9.46
C ARG A 7 -20.25 13.32 -10.80
N CYS A 8 -19.36 13.88 -11.61
CA CYS A 8 -19.71 14.55 -12.86
C CYS A 8 -19.78 13.59 -14.05
N VAL A 9 -18.98 12.52 -14.06
CA VAL A 9 -18.92 11.59 -15.20
C VAL A 9 -19.71 10.32 -14.88
N LYS A 10 -20.90 10.22 -15.45
CA LYS A 10 -21.78 9.06 -15.22
C LYS A 10 -21.20 7.73 -15.73
N GLN A 11 -20.36 7.80 -16.77
CA GLN A 11 -19.71 6.62 -17.36
C GLN A 11 -18.30 6.46 -16.80
N PRO A 12 -18.00 5.41 -16.00
CA PRO A 12 -16.70 5.25 -15.34
C PRO A 12 -15.54 5.05 -16.34
N LEU A 13 -15.77 4.49 -17.52
CA LEU A 13 -14.72 4.38 -18.54
C LEU A 13 -14.25 5.75 -19.05
N CYS A 14 -15.19 6.67 -19.32
CA CYS A 14 -14.84 8.03 -19.74
C CYS A 14 -14.13 8.80 -18.62
N GLY A 15 -14.57 8.66 -17.37
CA GLY A 15 -13.92 9.27 -16.22
C GLY A 15 -12.51 8.74 -16.01
N GLY A 16 -12.30 7.43 -16.19
CA GLY A 16 -10.98 6.81 -16.14
C GLY A 16 -10.05 7.33 -17.22
N ALA A 17 -10.52 7.41 -18.46
CA ALA A 17 -9.73 7.95 -19.57
C ALA A 17 -9.33 9.42 -19.34
N ILE A 18 -10.25 10.26 -18.86
CA ILE A 18 -9.97 11.66 -18.51
C ILE A 18 -8.90 11.74 -17.41
N LEU A 19 -9.02 10.94 -16.36
CA LEU A 19 -8.02 10.91 -15.27
C LEU A 19 -6.65 10.44 -15.75
N ILE A 20 -6.59 9.41 -16.62
CA ILE A 20 -5.33 8.94 -17.21
C ILE A 20 -4.66 10.07 -18.01
N VAL A 21 -5.41 10.77 -18.85
CA VAL A 21 -4.90 11.88 -19.64
C VAL A 21 -4.39 13.00 -18.73
N ILE A 22 -5.19 13.42 -17.74
CA ILE A 22 -4.79 14.46 -16.78
C ILE A 22 -3.54 14.04 -16.00
N CYS A 23 -3.51 12.81 -15.47
CA CYS A 23 -2.35 12.31 -14.74
C CYS A 23 -1.10 12.25 -15.61
N THR A 24 -1.24 11.84 -16.87
CA THR A 24 -0.11 11.77 -17.82
C THR A 24 0.43 13.15 -18.16
N ILE A 25 -0.43 14.13 -18.39
CA ILE A 25 -0.05 15.52 -18.67
C ILE A 25 0.64 16.12 -17.44
N LEU A 26 0.03 15.99 -16.26
CA LEU A 26 0.58 16.56 -15.02
C LEU A 26 1.90 15.91 -14.62
N ASN A 27 2.05 14.61 -14.87
CA ASN A 27 3.32 13.93 -14.63
C ASN A 27 4.44 14.38 -15.58
N LYS A 28 4.10 14.79 -16.82
CA LYS A 28 5.07 15.32 -17.79
C LYS A 28 5.46 16.77 -17.51
N THR A 29 4.55 17.59 -17.00
CA THR A 29 4.75 19.04 -16.88
C THR A 29 5.43 19.44 -15.58
N CYS A 30 5.63 18.51 -14.63
CA CYS A 30 6.23 18.78 -13.30
C CYS A 30 5.69 20.08 -12.69
N TRP A 31 4.38 20.20 -12.63
CA TRP A 31 3.72 21.40 -12.14
C TRP A 31 3.98 21.59 -10.64
N GLN A 32 4.98 22.39 -10.34
CA GLN A 32 5.15 22.96 -9.01
C GLN A 32 4.24 24.17 -8.91
N ILE A 33 3.05 23.97 -8.36
CA ILE A 33 2.20 25.09 -8.01
C ILE A 33 2.83 25.71 -6.75
N PRO A 34 3.24 27.01 -6.77
CA PRO A 34 3.73 27.69 -5.57
C PRO A 34 2.70 27.50 -4.45
N PHE A 35 3.14 27.13 -3.26
CA PHE A 35 2.33 26.82 -2.07
C PHE A 35 1.64 25.46 -2.01
N ILE A 36 1.51 24.70 -3.10
CA ILE A 36 0.90 23.37 -3.08
C ILE A 36 1.85 22.39 -3.74
N ASN A 37 2.65 21.69 -2.96
CA ASN A 37 3.54 20.66 -3.45
C ASN A 37 2.74 19.36 -3.74
N ILE A 38 2.00 19.35 -4.86
CA ILE A 38 1.26 18.16 -5.28
C ILE A 38 2.25 17.24 -5.98
N SER A 39 2.66 16.19 -5.30
CA SER A 39 3.52 15.17 -5.88
C SER A 39 2.79 14.39 -6.98
N SER A 40 3.49 13.98 -8.02
CA SER A 40 2.98 13.07 -9.06
C SER A 40 2.38 11.79 -8.48
N GLN A 41 2.83 11.39 -7.30
CA GLN A 41 2.33 10.27 -6.51
C GLN A 41 0.86 10.42 -6.11
N ALA A 42 0.42 11.63 -5.76
CA ALA A 42 -0.98 11.88 -5.41
C ALA A 42 -1.91 11.64 -6.61
N PHE A 43 -1.45 11.93 -7.82
CA PHE A 43 -2.23 11.65 -9.03
C PHE A 43 -2.27 10.16 -9.34
N ALA A 44 -1.16 9.44 -9.17
CA ALA A 44 -1.13 7.98 -9.34
C ALA A 44 -2.04 7.30 -8.32
N ALA A 45 -2.00 7.71 -7.05
CA ALA A 45 -2.90 7.21 -6.01
C ALA A 45 -4.37 7.50 -6.36
N GLY A 46 -4.68 8.70 -6.82
CA GLY A 46 -6.02 9.08 -7.28
C GLY A 46 -6.51 8.19 -8.43
N LEU A 47 -5.66 7.90 -9.41
CA LEU A 47 -5.98 7.01 -10.51
C LEU A 47 -6.25 5.58 -10.04
N LEU A 48 -5.42 5.04 -9.15
CA LEU A 48 -5.61 3.71 -8.58
C LEU A 48 -6.91 3.59 -7.77
N ILE A 49 -7.25 4.62 -6.99
CA ILE A 49 -8.54 4.69 -6.27
C ILE A 49 -9.70 4.67 -7.26
N TYR A 50 -9.61 5.43 -8.36
CA TYR A 50 -10.64 5.46 -9.38
C TYR A 50 -10.80 4.11 -10.10
N ILE A 51 -9.70 3.45 -10.42
CA ILE A 51 -9.72 2.11 -10.99
C ILE A 51 -10.39 1.13 -10.02
N GLY A 52 -10.00 1.15 -8.73
CA GLY A 52 -10.63 0.32 -7.70
C GLY A 52 -12.14 0.55 -7.58
N TYR A 53 -12.58 1.81 -7.59
CA TYR A 53 -13.99 2.16 -7.61
C TYR A 53 -14.71 1.58 -8.85
N SER A 54 -14.09 1.69 -10.02
CA SER A 54 -14.68 1.19 -11.28
C SER A 54 -14.80 -0.33 -11.27
N LEU A 55 -13.77 -1.04 -10.80
CA LEU A 55 -13.78 -2.49 -10.66
C LEU A 55 -14.89 -2.97 -9.72
N ALA A 56 -15.08 -2.28 -8.60
CA ALA A 56 -16.16 -2.56 -7.65
C ALA A 56 -17.55 -2.27 -8.26
N LYS A 57 -17.72 -1.14 -8.95
CA LYS A 57 -18.99 -0.75 -9.58
C LYS A 57 -19.43 -1.73 -10.67
N TYR A 58 -18.51 -2.23 -11.47
CA TYR A 58 -18.82 -3.21 -12.53
C TYR A 58 -18.88 -4.65 -12.01
N ARG A 59 -18.66 -4.89 -10.72
CA ARG A 59 -18.67 -6.21 -10.10
C ARG A 59 -17.82 -7.22 -10.89
N ILE A 60 -16.61 -6.81 -11.28
CA ILE A 60 -15.71 -7.68 -12.04
C ILE A 60 -15.39 -8.91 -11.18
N LYS A 61 -15.52 -10.09 -11.80
CA LYS A 61 -15.29 -11.37 -11.11
C LYS A 61 -13.83 -11.51 -10.68
N PRO A 62 -13.56 -12.06 -9.50
CA PRO A 62 -12.21 -12.38 -9.06
C PRO A 62 -11.52 -13.34 -10.03
N PHE A 63 -10.21 -13.23 -10.14
CA PHE A 63 -9.40 -14.12 -10.99
C PHE A 63 -9.45 -15.56 -10.50
N ASN A 64 -9.39 -16.51 -11.45
CA ASN A 64 -9.13 -17.90 -11.17
C ASN A 64 -7.66 -18.11 -10.78
N TYR A 65 -7.32 -19.25 -10.15
CA TYR A 65 -5.95 -19.55 -9.68
C TYR A 65 -4.91 -19.39 -10.79
N TRP A 66 -5.20 -19.85 -12.00
CA TRP A 66 -4.31 -19.67 -13.15
C TRP A 66 -4.11 -18.21 -13.53
N GLN A 67 -5.18 -17.42 -13.55
CA GLN A 67 -5.11 -15.98 -13.83
C GLN A 67 -4.34 -15.21 -12.75
N ILE A 68 -4.48 -15.61 -11.48
CA ILE A 68 -3.70 -15.07 -10.36
C ILE A 68 -2.22 -15.35 -10.59
N ALA A 69 -1.86 -16.62 -10.87
CA ALA A 69 -0.46 -17.00 -11.11
C ALA A 69 0.14 -16.24 -12.31
N LEU A 70 -0.59 -16.18 -13.43
CA LEU A 70 -0.16 -15.42 -14.61
C LEU A 70 0.02 -13.93 -14.31
N SER A 71 -0.95 -13.32 -13.65
CA SER A 71 -0.91 -11.90 -13.32
C SER A 71 0.24 -11.54 -12.36
N LEU A 72 0.47 -12.38 -11.34
CA LEU A 72 1.62 -12.21 -10.44
C LEU A 72 2.96 -12.40 -11.17
N SER A 73 3.04 -13.38 -12.06
CA SER A 73 4.24 -13.60 -12.90
C SER A 73 4.52 -12.39 -13.79
N ILE A 74 3.49 -11.85 -14.46
CA ILE A 74 3.61 -10.63 -15.27
C ILE A 74 4.07 -9.45 -14.39
N THR A 75 3.52 -9.31 -13.19
CA THR A 75 3.91 -8.25 -12.25
C THR A 75 5.38 -8.38 -11.84
N LEU A 76 5.83 -9.58 -11.50
CA LEU A 76 7.23 -9.84 -11.10
C LEU A 76 8.20 -9.58 -12.26
N ILE A 77 7.91 -10.14 -13.45
CA ILE A 77 8.73 -9.94 -14.65
C ILE A 77 8.75 -8.45 -15.02
N GLY A 78 7.60 -7.79 -15.01
CA GLY A 78 7.50 -6.36 -15.29
C GLY A 78 8.31 -5.53 -14.30
N SER A 79 8.21 -5.81 -13.01
CA SER A 79 9.00 -5.11 -11.98
C SER A 79 10.50 -5.28 -12.20
N PHE A 80 10.94 -6.47 -12.60
CA PHE A 80 12.34 -6.76 -12.87
C PHE A 80 12.83 -6.08 -14.17
N VAL A 81 12.10 -6.25 -15.28
CA VAL A 81 12.48 -5.70 -16.60
C VAL A 81 12.55 -4.17 -16.60
N TRP A 82 11.58 -3.52 -15.94
CA TRP A 82 11.57 -2.05 -15.86
C TRP A 82 12.28 -1.49 -14.65
N ASN A 83 12.96 -2.34 -13.85
CA ASN A 83 13.63 -1.96 -12.60
C ASN A 83 12.73 -1.03 -11.77
N MET A 84 11.49 -1.46 -11.59
CA MET A 84 10.51 -0.75 -10.80
C MET A 84 10.74 -1.15 -9.34
N ALA A 85 11.59 -0.40 -8.64
CA ALA A 85 11.55 -0.43 -7.20
C ALA A 85 10.14 0.00 -6.75
N MET A 86 9.59 -0.59 -5.71
CA MET A 86 8.35 -0.10 -5.06
C MET A 86 8.56 1.28 -4.42
N ASP A 87 9.66 1.92 -4.74
CA ASP A 87 10.03 3.23 -4.29
C ASP A 87 9.21 4.29 -5.04
N GLN A 88 8.70 5.23 -4.27
CA GLN A 88 7.90 6.37 -4.71
C GLN A 88 8.63 7.25 -5.74
N ASN A 89 9.96 7.13 -5.86
CA ASN A 89 10.78 7.86 -6.82
C ASN A 89 10.82 7.23 -8.23
N SER A 90 10.21 6.06 -8.42
CA SER A 90 10.19 5.34 -9.70
C SER A 90 9.21 5.91 -10.74
N TYR A 91 8.55 7.03 -10.45
CA TYR A 91 7.60 7.72 -11.35
C TYR A 91 8.29 8.54 -12.45
N SER A 92 9.37 8.03 -13.04
CA SER A 92 9.85 8.65 -14.27
C SER A 92 8.78 8.49 -15.37
N ASN A 93 8.63 9.51 -16.22
CA ASN A 93 7.60 9.57 -17.28
C ASN A 93 7.49 8.31 -18.15
N LYS A 94 8.59 7.56 -18.32
CA LYS A 94 8.64 6.32 -19.11
C LYS A 94 8.08 5.09 -18.38
N ARG A 95 8.01 5.12 -17.03
CA ARG A 95 7.63 3.98 -16.19
C ARG A 95 6.23 4.09 -15.60
N PHE A 96 5.56 5.22 -15.79
CA PHE A 96 4.25 5.49 -15.20
C PHE A 96 3.18 4.48 -15.63
N ILE A 97 3.03 4.25 -16.94
CA ILE A 97 2.02 3.32 -17.47
C ILE A 97 2.30 1.88 -17.04
N PRO A 98 3.51 1.33 -17.23
CA PRO A 98 3.87 0.01 -16.70
C PRO A 98 3.61 -0.12 -15.20
N TYR A 99 3.93 0.91 -14.40
CA TYR A 99 3.66 0.91 -12.96
C TYR A 99 2.18 0.78 -12.64
N ILE A 100 1.32 1.56 -13.28
CA ILE A 100 -0.14 1.47 -13.05
C ILE A 100 -0.67 0.09 -13.43
N ILE A 101 -0.24 -0.46 -14.56
CA ILE A 101 -0.67 -1.79 -15.00
C ILE A 101 -0.25 -2.86 -13.98
N THR A 102 1.01 -2.89 -13.57
CA THR A 102 1.52 -3.88 -12.61
C THR A 102 0.87 -3.70 -11.24
N ALA A 103 0.65 -2.47 -10.77
CA ALA A 103 -0.02 -2.19 -9.51
C ALA A 103 -1.48 -2.67 -9.51
N VAL A 104 -2.21 -2.46 -10.60
CA VAL A 104 -3.60 -2.94 -10.74
C VAL A 104 -3.64 -4.47 -10.81
N LEU A 105 -2.79 -5.09 -11.61
CA LEU A 105 -2.71 -6.55 -11.73
C LEU A 105 -2.37 -7.20 -10.39
N ALA A 106 -1.36 -6.69 -9.68
CA ALA A 106 -0.98 -7.18 -8.37
C ALA A 106 -2.13 -7.04 -7.37
N SER A 107 -2.71 -5.85 -7.25
CA SER A 107 -3.80 -5.57 -6.30
C SER A 107 -5.02 -6.46 -6.56
N TRP A 108 -5.39 -6.64 -7.82
CA TRP A 108 -6.52 -7.49 -8.18
C TRP A 108 -6.24 -8.97 -7.96
N SER A 109 -5.00 -9.41 -8.15
CA SER A 109 -4.57 -10.78 -7.85
C SER A 109 -4.63 -11.06 -6.35
N PHE A 110 -4.13 -10.15 -5.51
CA PHE A 110 -4.23 -10.29 -4.06
C PHE A 110 -5.68 -10.26 -3.59
N TYR A 111 -6.50 -9.34 -4.11
CA TYR A 111 -7.94 -9.33 -3.83
C TYR A 111 -8.59 -10.68 -4.16
N SER A 112 -8.31 -11.23 -5.34
CA SER A 112 -8.87 -12.49 -5.79
C SER A 112 -8.38 -13.68 -4.94
N LEU A 113 -7.14 -13.65 -4.49
CA LEU A 113 -6.58 -14.64 -3.57
C LEU A 113 -7.29 -14.59 -2.21
N PHE A 114 -7.45 -13.41 -1.65
CA PHE A 114 -8.14 -13.24 -0.37
C PHE A 114 -9.62 -13.57 -0.43
N ASP A 115 -10.30 -13.26 -1.53
CA ASP A 115 -11.70 -13.67 -1.74
C ASP A 115 -11.87 -15.19 -1.69
N LYS A 116 -10.94 -15.92 -2.30
CA LYS A 116 -10.90 -17.39 -2.23
C LYS A 116 -10.56 -17.92 -0.84
N MET A 117 -9.63 -17.27 -0.14
CA MET A 117 -9.26 -17.65 1.23
C MET A 117 -10.39 -17.39 2.23
N LYS A 118 -11.20 -16.36 2.04
CA LYS A 118 -12.34 -16.05 2.89
C LYS A 118 -13.34 -17.20 2.98
N SER A 119 -13.49 -17.96 1.90
CA SER A 119 -14.39 -19.13 1.88
C SER A 119 -13.88 -20.30 2.73
N SER A 120 -12.58 -20.35 3.05
CA SER A 120 -11.96 -21.48 3.77
C SER A 120 -12.13 -21.43 5.28
N GLN A 121 -12.60 -20.33 5.88
CA GLN A 121 -12.74 -20.10 7.34
C GLN A 121 -11.51 -20.46 8.19
N GLY A 122 -10.35 -20.64 7.56
CA GLY A 122 -9.10 -21.00 8.23
C GLY A 122 -8.54 -19.89 9.14
N ILE A 123 -7.54 -20.23 9.94
CA ILE A 123 -6.85 -19.29 10.84
C ILE A 123 -6.27 -18.11 10.05
N CYS A 124 -5.66 -18.39 8.90
CA CYS A 124 -5.11 -17.35 8.03
C CYS A 124 -6.15 -16.33 7.59
N ALA A 125 -7.36 -16.78 7.23
CA ALA A 125 -8.45 -15.89 6.82
C ALA A 125 -8.89 -14.99 7.98
N LYS A 126 -8.96 -15.52 9.20
CA LYS A 126 -9.31 -14.74 10.41
C LYS A 126 -8.24 -13.69 10.75
N VAL A 127 -6.96 -14.06 10.64
CA VAL A 127 -5.85 -13.12 10.87
C VAL A 127 -5.86 -12.00 9.84
N LEU A 128 -6.04 -12.32 8.57
CA LEU A 128 -6.10 -11.33 7.49
C LEU A 128 -7.32 -10.39 7.62
N ASP A 129 -8.48 -10.94 8.01
CA ASP A 129 -9.68 -10.13 8.29
C ASP A 129 -9.45 -9.19 9.49
N PHE A 130 -8.78 -9.68 10.53
CA PHE A 130 -8.39 -8.86 11.68
C PHE A 130 -7.45 -7.72 11.27
N ILE A 131 -6.40 -8.02 10.52
CA ILE A 131 -5.45 -7.01 10.00
C ILE A 131 -6.19 -6.00 9.14
N GLY A 132 -7.02 -6.47 8.19
CA GLY A 132 -7.80 -5.61 7.30
C GLY A 132 -8.72 -4.65 8.05
N LYS A 133 -9.43 -5.14 9.07
CA LYS A 133 -10.33 -4.31 9.90
C LYS A 133 -9.59 -3.29 10.78
N ASN A 134 -8.32 -3.55 11.09
CA ASN A 134 -7.51 -2.69 11.96
C ASN A 134 -6.38 -1.97 11.20
N THR A 135 -6.43 -1.95 9.87
CA THR A 135 -5.38 -1.38 9.01
C THR A 135 -4.98 0.04 9.42
N LEU A 136 -5.96 0.89 9.76
CA LEU A 136 -5.68 2.26 10.18
C LEU A 136 -4.87 2.31 11.48
N THR A 137 -5.24 1.50 12.48
CA THR A 137 -4.48 1.40 13.74
C THR A 137 -3.07 0.88 13.48
N ILE A 138 -2.95 -0.18 12.66
CA ILE A 138 -1.66 -0.74 12.28
C ILE A 138 -0.79 0.32 11.59
N LEU A 139 -1.37 1.05 10.62
CA LEU A 139 -0.68 2.10 9.89
C LEU A 139 -0.25 3.28 10.78
N THR A 140 -1.04 3.61 11.80
CA THR A 140 -0.71 4.69 12.73
C THR A 140 0.48 4.32 13.63
N TRP A 141 0.54 3.09 14.12
CA TRP A 141 1.52 2.68 15.12
C TRP A 141 2.77 2.02 14.56
N HIS A 142 2.81 1.66 13.25
CA HIS A 142 3.96 0.94 12.68
C HIS A 142 5.27 1.75 12.74
N PHE A 143 5.22 3.08 12.58
CA PHE A 143 6.42 3.91 12.71
C PHE A 143 7.00 3.89 14.11
N LEU A 144 6.13 3.86 15.14
CA LEU A 144 6.61 3.70 16.53
C LEU A 144 7.26 2.33 16.72
N ALA A 145 6.68 1.27 16.17
CA ALA A 145 7.26 -0.06 16.21
C ALA A 145 8.63 -0.11 15.50
N PHE A 146 8.80 0.59 14.39
CA PHE A 146 10.10 0.73 13.74
C PHE A 146 11.13 1.42 14.64
N LYS A 147 10.75 2.44 15.41
CA LYS A 147 11.65 3.10 16.37
C LYS A 147 12.09 2.18 17.49
N LEU A 148 11.26 1.23 17.92
CA LEU A 148 11.67 0.21 18.90
C LEU A 148 12.81 -0.67 18.34
N VAL A 149 12.71 -1.08 17.08
CA VAL A 149 13.78 -1.85 16.43
C VAL A 149 15.04 -1.00 16.23
N SER A 150 14.88 0.27 15.85
CA SER A 150 16.01 1.20 15.73
C SER A 150 16.74 1.38 17.06
N LEU A 151 16.02 1.49 18.18
CA LEU A 151 16.60 1.50 19.52
C LEU A 151 17.37 0.22 19.85
N LEU A 152 16.83 -0.94 19.46
CA LEU A 152 17.49 -2.22 19.64
C LEU A 152 18.80 -2.28 18.83
N ILE A 153 18.82 -1.82 17.59
CA ILE A 153 20.02 -1.74 16.75
C ILE A 153 21.05 -0.80 17.39
N ILE A 154 20.63 0.38 17.85
CA ILE A 154 21.51 1.34 18.54
C ILE A 154 22.16 0.70 19.75
N GLY A 155 21.40 -0.04 20.57
CA GLY A 155 21.92 -0.72 21.75
C GLY A 155 22.87 -1.87 21.42
N VAL A 156 22.56 -2.67 20.40
CA VAL A 156 23.41 -3.82 20.00
C VAL A 156 24.73 -3.38 19.37
N TYR A 157 24.70 -2.34 18.55
CA TYR A 157 25.89 -1.88 17.80
C TYR A 157 26.58 -0.67 18.43
N GLY A 158 26.11 -0.19 19.59
CA GLY A 158 26.71 0.96 20.28
C GLY A 158 26.66 2.26 19.48
N LEU A 159 25.61 2.46 18.70
CA LEU A 159 25.48 3.63 17.82
C LEU A 159 25.04 4.87 18.62
N PRO A 160 25.36 6.08 18.14
CA PRO A 160 24.89 7.31 18.75
C PRO A 160 23.37 7.41 18.68
N ILE A 161 22.75 7.91 19.76
CA ILE A 161 21.28 7.99 19.90
C ILE A 161 20.61 8.90 18.84
N GLU A 162 21.38 9.83 18.28
CA GLU A 162 20.96 10.73 17.20
C GLU A 162 20.47 9.99 15.96
N ARG A 163 21.00 8.77 15.73
CA ARG A 163 20.56 7.92 14.61
C ARG A 163 19.11 7.43 14.75
N LEU A 164 18.50 7.57 15.93
CA LEU A 164 17.08 7.33 16.10
C LEU A 164 16.22 8.30 15.28
N ALA A 165 16.74 9.49 14.94
CA ALA A 165 16.05 10.44 14.09
C ALA A 165 15.93 10.00 12.62
N GLU A 166 16.73 9.04 12.17
CA GLU A 166 16.64 8.50 10.81
C GLU A 166 15.23 7.93 10.55
N PHE A 167 14.63 8.31 9.42
CA PHE A 167 13.25 7.95 9.13
C PHE A 167 13.14 7.25 7.75
N PRO A 168 12.33 6.18 7.66
CA PRO A 168 11.55 5.54 8.74
C PRO A 168 12.37 4.59 9.62
N VAL A 169 13.50 4.10 9.14
CA VAL A 169 14.38 3.09 9.73
C VAL A 169 15.84 3.50 9.54
N ILE A 170 16.76 2.84 10.25
CA ILE A 170 18.21 2.98 10.00
C ILE A 170 18.55 2.21 8.71
N THR A 171 18.69 2.93 7.60
CA THR A 171 18.75 2.35 6.24
C THR A 171 19.89 1.36 6.07
N GLU A 172 21.06 1.65 6.61
CA GLU A 172 22.25 0.81 6.55
C GLU A 172 21.97 -0.61 7.06
N TYR A 173 21.38 -0.72 8.24
CA TYR A 173 21.09 -2.02 8.87
C TYR A 173 19.86 -2.69 8.24
N SER A 174 18.88 -1.92 7.78
CA SER A 174 17.76 -2.45 7.04
C SER A 174 18.22 -3.27 5.82
N GLN A 175 19.20 -2.80 5.08
CA GLN A 175 19.77 -3.52 3.92
C GLN A 175 20.56 -4.79 4.33
N GLN A 176 21.06 -4.88 5.56
CA GLN A 176 21.79 -6.04 6.08
C GLN A 176 20.90 -7.15 6.65
N GLY A 177 19.60 -7.15 6.30
CA GLY A 177 18.66 -8.20 6.72
C GLY A 177 17.79 -7.82 7.93
N TRP A 178 18.07 -6.72 8.62
CA TRP A 178 17.24 -6.24 9.73
C TRP A 178 15.81 -5.87 9.30
N TRP A 179 15.54 -5.72 8.01
CA TRP A 179 14.18 -5.48 7.51
C TRP A 179 13.18 -6.55 7.95
N ILE A 180 13.63 -7.81 8.12
CA ILE A 180 12.78 -8.90 8.63
C ILE A 180 12.36 -8.61 10.06
N VAL A 181 13.30 -8.17 10.90
CA VAL A 181 13.02 -7.82 12.30
C VAL A 181 12.09 -6.62 12.39
N TYR A 182 12.34 -5.58 11.57
CA TYR A 182 11.44 -4.44 11.44
C TYR A 182 10.03 -4.88 11.08
N PHE A 183 9.88 -5.75 10.09
CA PHE A 183 8.58 -6.26 9.66
C PHE A 183 7.87 -7.06 10.77
N ILE A 184 8.56 -8.02 11.38
CA ILE A 184 7.97 -8.89 12.43
C ILE A 184 7.56 -8.05 13.63
N VAL A 185 8.43 -7.19 14.15
CA VAL A 185 8.14 -6.36 15.32
C VAL A 185 7.01 -5.37 15.01
N ALA A 186 7.02 -4.75 13.83
CA ALA A 186 5.92 -3.89 13.41
C ALA A 186 4.59 -4.63 13.43
N MET A 187 4.52 -5.81 12.84
CA MET A 187 3.27 -6.61 12.80
C MET A 187 2.83 -7.04 14.20
N VAL A 188 3.74 -7.57 15.02
CA VAL A 188 3.39 -8.06 16.37
C VAL A 188 2.92 -6.92 17.27
N VAL A 189 3.68 -5.82 17.34
CA VAL A 189 3.38 -4.69 18.21
C VAL A 189 2.07 -4.01 17.79
N THR A 190 1.91 -3.74 16.50
CA THR A 190 0.71 -3.03 16.02
C THR A 190 -0.56 -3.88 16.09
N CYS A 191 -0.46 -5.19 15.81
CA CYS A 191 -1.58 -6.12 16.02
C CYS A 191 -1.92 -6.26 17.49
N GLY A 192 -0.92 -6.28 18.37
CA GLY A 192 -1.13 -6.28 19.83
C GLY A 192 -1.88 -5.03 20.30
N ILE A 193 -1.47 -3.84 19.85
CA ILE A 193 -2.16 -2.58 20.15
C ILE A 193 -3.60 -2.61 19.62
N ALA A 194 -3.81 -3.08 18.40
CA ALA A 194 -5.14 -3.17 17.81
C ALA A 194 -6.05 -4.14 18.59
N TYR A 195 -5.49 -5.24 19.07
CA TYR A 195 -6.21 -6.20 19.93
C TYR A 195 -6.57 -5.59 21.27
N CYS A 196 -5.63 -4.94 21.95
CA CYS A 196 -5.88 -4.26 23.23
C CYS A 196 -6.95 -3.18 23.10
N ASN A 197 -6.86 -2.33 22.07
CA ASN A 197 -7.86 -1.30 21.80
C ASN A 197 -9.28 -1.90 21.63
N LYS A 198 -9.38 -3.03 20.93
CA LYS A 198 -10.66 -3.73 20.74
C LYS A 198 -11.21 -4.26 22.09
N GLN A 199 -10.36 -4.82 22.93
CA GLN A 199 -10.78 -5.32 24.26
C GLN A 199 -11.25 -4.18 25.18
N ILE A 200 -10.50 -3.08 25.20
CA ILE A 200 -10.88 -1.90 25.98
C ILE A 200 -12.25 -1.39 25.51
N LYS A 201 -12.45 -1.20 24.20
CA LYS A 201 -13.73 -0.75 23.66
C LYS A 201 -14.89 -1.68 24.00
N ASN A 202 -14.67 -3.00 23.93
CA ASN A 202 -15.71 -3.98 24.29
C ASN A 202 -16.07 -3.95 25.78
N ASN A 203 -15.12 -3.65 26.67
CA ASN A 203 -15.38 -3.54 28.10
C ASN A 203 -16.12 -2.25 28.46
N TRP A 204 -15.80 -1.13 27.81
CA TRP A 204 -16.51 0.15 27.99
C TRP A 204 -17.97 0.11 27.50
N LEU A 205 -18.28 -0.70 26.50
CA LEU A 205 -19.64 -0.86 25.98
C LEU A 205 -20.52 -1.80 26.84
N LYS A 206 -19.93 -2.44 27.85
CA LYS A 206 -20.65 -3.33 28.80
C LYS A 206 -20.93 -2.65 30.13
N LEU A 207 -20.38 -1.46 30.37
CA LEU A 207 -20.66 -0.57 31.51
C LEU A 207 -21.76 0.42 31.17
#